data_0c0123b9217e72cfe10e14a0cadf6f23
#
_entry.id   0c0123b9217e72cfe10e14a0cadf6f23
#
_cell.length_a   1.000
_cell.length_b   1.000
_cell.length_c   1.000
_cell.angle_alpha   90.00
_cell.angle_beta   90.00
_cell.angle_gamma   90.00
#
_symmetry.space_group_name_H-M   'P 1'
#
loop_
_entity.id
_entity.type
_entity.pdbx_description
1 polymer ?
#
loop_
_entity_poly.entity_id
_entity_poly.type
_entity_poly.pdbx_seq_one_letter_code
_entity_poly.pdbx_strand_id
1 'polypeptide(L)'
;MRAPVLLLSLTLLSPALAHGQAFVHPGILLDAPALQATRTALRAGDPLKTSAMAAMRQSPLASLEHVATPSARVECGSFDKPSIGCKPERDDAKAAYTHALLWAYLGEQAHARKAVEIMDAWATTLTGGHANSNAPLQASWTAQLWTRAAELIRHTSTAWPEADARRFGDWLIAQYLPDIDRMGPCPGGNWHASGIEARMNMGIYTDRRDIHDRAVADWHTRLPTYVYLPVDGSTPLPRPGCDTPIETLWFGQTVMAAGLAEETCRDLEHTAYGLAAFLNAAETNRLQGGSLYQAQGERLVAAMEFHTDMLARPVVPAWLCKGKLVSDVRGTLEIGYSHFAGRLGQALPHTAAWLAAHRPSQGDFHFLWETLTHGSALIE
;
A
#
# COMPACT_ATOMS: atom_id res chain seq x y z
N MET A 1 -48.03 63.32 -1.85
CA MET A 1 -47.18 62.26 -2.53
C MET A 1 -46.29 61.62 -1.47
N ARG A 2 -46.59 60.41 -1.13
CA ARG A 2 -45.77 59.62 -0.14
C ARG A 2 -44.92 58.60 -0.93
N ALA A 3 -43.61 58.69 -0.82
CA ALA A 3 -42.70 57.74 -1.45
C ALA A 3 -42.66 56.40 -0.64
N PRO A 4 -42.57 55.25 -1.28
CA PRO A 4 -42.41 53.97 -0.59
C PRO A 4 -40.95 53.74 -0.19
N VAL A 5 -40.73 53.39 1.07
CA VAL A 5 -39.43 52.92 1.58
C VAL A 5 -39.28 51.44 1.22
N LEU A 6 -38.28 51.15 0.39
CA LEU A 6 -37.89 49.78 0.05
C LEU A 6 -36.97 49.25 1.17
N LEU A 7 -37.44 48.27 1.93
CA LEU A 7 -36.62 47.51 2.87
C LEU A 7 -35.84 46.45 2.10
N LEU A 8 -34.52 46.62 1.98
CA LEU A 8 -33.60 45.59 1.44
C LEU A 8 -33.30 44.58 2.55
N SER A 9 -33.84 43.40 2.42
CA SER A 9 -33.51 42.25 3.31
C SER A 9 -32.16 41.71 2.91
N LEU A 10 -31.14 41.92 3.73
CA LEU A 10 -29.81 41.29 3.61
C LEU A 10 -29.89 39.86 4.15
N THR A 11 -29.97 38.86 3.26
CA THR A 11 -29.80 37.47 3.63
C THR A 11 -28.30 37.19 3.87
N LEU A 12 -27.92 37.04 5.12
CA LEU A 12 -26.62 36.53 5.53
C LEU A 12 -26.51 35.03 5.09
N LEU A 13 -25.82 34.77 3.98
CA LEU A 13 -25.34 33.41 3.70
C LEU A 13 -24.26 33.07 4.73
N SER A 14 -24.60 32.25 5.72
CA SER A 14 -23.58 31.59 6.54
C SER A 14 -22.77 30.66 5.64
N PRO A 15 -21.42 30.69 5.66
CA PRO A 15 -20.63 29.70 4.96
C PRO A 15 -20.92 28.35 5.62
N ALA A 16 -21.52 27.43 4.88
CA ALA A 16 -21.57 26.05 5.25
C ALA A 16 -20.11 25.57 5.37
N LEU A 17 -19.67 25.25 6.58
CA LEU A 17 -18.44 24.52 6.79
C LEU A 17 -18.56 23.25 5.96
N ALA A 18 -17.76 23.11 4.93
CA ALA A 18 -17.64 21.90 4.16
C ALA A 18 -17.11 20.84 5.14
N HIS A 19 -18.02 20.09 5.78
CA HIS A 19 -17.68 18.87 6.49
C HIS A 19 -17.15 17.93 5.40
N GLY A 20 -15.85 17.62 5.43
CA GLY A 20 -15.25 16.64 4.53
C GLY A 20 -16.10 15.37 4.59
N GLN A 21 -16.37 14.76 3.43
CA GLN A 21 -17.12 13.52 3.33
C GLN A 21 -16.48 12.48 4.28
N ALA A 22 -17.29 11.77 5.08
CA ALA A 22 -16.80 10.71 5.95
C ALA A 22 -16.07 9.63 5.14
N PHE A 23 -15.08 8.97 5.74
CA PHE A 23 -14.42 7.86 5.09
C PHE A 23 -15.38 6.68 4.89
N VAL A 24 -15.13 5.89 3.85
CA VAL A 24 -15.79 4.60 3.62
C VAL A 24 -15.07 3.54 4.45
N HIS A 25 -15.84 2.69 5.16
CA HIS A 25 -15.32 1.61 5.99
C HIS A 25 -16.08 0.27 5.74
N PRO A 26 -15.36 -0.88 5.61
CA PRO A 26 -13.93 -0.93 5.37
C PRO A 26 -13.61 -0.23 4.05
N GLY A 27 -12.42 0.36 3.98
CA GLY A 27 -12.05 1.19 2.84
C GLY A 27 -10.54 1.31 2.62
N ILE A 28 -9.74 0.39 3.19
CA ILE A 28 -8.31 0.25 2.95
C ILE A 28 -8.08 -0.98 2.07
N LEU A 29 -7.71 -0.78 0.82
CA LEU A 29 -7.56 -1.78 -0.26
C LEU A 29 -8.83 -2.55 -0.60
N LEU A 30 -9.72 -2.78 0.35
CA LEU A 30 -10.94 -3.57 0.20
C LEU A 30 -12.12 -2.82 0.82
N ASP A 31 -13.22 -2.79 0.08
CA ASP A 31 -14.51 -2.32 0.56
C ASP A 31 -15.52 -3.49 0.66
N ALA A 32 -16.69 -3.24 1.19
CA ALA A 32 -17.73 -4.26 1.35
C ALA A 32 -18.12 -4.90 0.00
N PRO A 33 -18.28 -4.16 -1.12
CA PRO A 33 -18.51 -4.75 -2.44
C PRO A 33 -17.39 -5.69 -2.90
N ALA A 34 -16.11 -5.31 -2.75
CA ALA A 34 -14.97 -6.14 -3.14
C ALA A 34 -14.90 -7.44 -2.31
N LEU A 35 -15.12 -7.34 -1.00
CA LEU A 35 -15.21 -8.51 -0.12
C LEU A 35 -16.34 -9.46 -0.56
N GLN A 36 -17.51 -8.92 -0.87
CA GLN A 36 -18.64 -9.72 -1.32
C GLN A 36 -18.41 -10.37 -2.68
N ALA A 37 -17.76 -9.67 -3.62
CA ALA A 37 -17.44 -10.21 -4.93
C ALA A 37 -16.48 -11.42 -4.81
N THR A 38 -15.43 -11.32 -4.00
CA THR A 38 -14.50 -12.43 -3.75
C THR A 38 -15.18 -13.60 -3.05
N ARG A 39 -16.05 -13.35 -2.05
CA ARG A 39 -16.85 -14.40 -1.40
C ARG A 39 -17.74 -15.14 -2.42
N THR A 40 -18.35 -14.40 -3.32
CA THR A 40 -19.21 -14.97 -4.37
C THR A 40 -18.40 -15.84 -5.34
N ALA A 41 -17.26 -15.35 -5.79
CA ALA A 41 -16.34 -16.12 -6.66
C ALA A 41 -15.86 -17.41 -5.99
N LEU A 42 -15.46 -17.36 -4.72
CA LEU A 42 -15.06 -18.55 -3.95
C LEU A 42 -16.20 -19.58 -3.84
N ARG A 43 -17.44 -19.14 -3.57
CA ARG A 43 -18.60 -20.04 -3.52
C ARG A 43 -18.94 -20.65 -4.88
N ALA A 44 -18.69 -19.92 -5.95
CA ALA A 44 -18.86 -20.39 -7.32
C ALA A 44 -17.75 -21.33 -7.79
N GLY A 45 -16.69 -21.53 -6.99
CA GLY A 45 -15.55 -22.35 -7.35
C GLY A 45 -14.64 -21.72 -8.39
N ASP A 46 -14.57 -20.39 -8.43
CA ASP A 46 -13.64 -19.68 -9.32
C ASP A 46 -12.21 -20.23 -9.14
N PRO A 47 -11.58 -20.76 -10.20
CA PRO A 47 -10.29 -21.44 -10.08
C PRO A 47 -9.17 -20.57 -9.52
N LEU A 48 -9.13 -19.28 -9.92
CA LEU A 48 -8.10 -18.34 -9.49
C LEU A 48 -8.25 -18.03 -7.99
N LYS A 49 -9.46 -17.67 -7.56
CA LYS A 49 -9.74 -17.35 -6.15
C LYS A 49 -9.60 -18.57 -5.25
N THR A 50 -10.03 -19.74 -5.72
CA THR A 50 -9.91 -21.00 -4.97
C THR A 50 -8.44 -21.41 -4.79
N SER A 51 -7.62 -21.31 -5.84
CA SER A 51 -6.19 -21.57 -5.77
C SER A 51 -5.47 -20.62 -4.82
N ALA A 52 -5.77 -19.32 -4.93
CA ALA A 52 -5.18 -18.30 -4.05
C ALA A 52 -5.60 -18.48 -2.58
N MET A 53 -6.87 -18.83 -2.33
CA MET A 53 -7.36 -19.15 -0.99
C MET A 53 -6.67 -20.42 -0.42
N ALA A 54 -6.47 -21.44 -1.24
CA ALA A 54 -5.77 -22.65 -0.82
C ALA A 54 -4.32 -22.34 -0.44
N ALA A 55 -3.61 -21.51 -1.21
CA ALA A 55 -2.26 -21.07 -0.90
C ALA A 55 -2.21 -20.27 0.43
N MET A 56 -3.17 -19.39 0.67
CA MET A 56 -3.27 -18.65 1.94
C MET A 56 -3.47 -19.60 3.12
N ARG A 57 -4.40 -20.54 3.03
CA ARG A 57 -4.71 -21.49 4.12
C ARG A 57 -3.54 -22.42 4.45
N GLN A 58 -2.68 -22.73 3.48
CA GLN A 58 -1.49 -23.55 3.67
C GLN A 58 -0.30 -22.77 4.21
N SER A 59 -0.36 -21.46 4.23
CA SER A 59 0.72 -20.62 4.74
C SER A 59 0.85 -20.74 6.26
N PRO A 60 2.08 -20.74 6.81
CA PRO A 60 2.29 -20.62 8.25
C PRO A 60 1.63 -19.40 8.88
N LEU A 61 1.40 -18.32 8.10
CA LEU A 61 0.72 -17.11 8.54
C LEU A 61 -0.77 -17.34 8.88
N ALA A 62 -1.37 -18.44 8.40
CA ALA A 62 -2.76 -18.81 8.65
C ALA A 62 -2.93 -19.72 9.89
N SER A 63 -1.84 -20.10 10.56
CA SER A 63 -1.88 -21.00 11.70
C SER A 63 -2.57 -20.37 12.90
N LEU A 64 -3.58 -21.02 13.44
CA LEU A 64 -4.21 -20.60 14.70
C LEU A 64 -3.29 -20.78 15.92
N GLU A 65 -2.23 -21.57 15.78
CA GLU A 65 -1.17 -21.76 16.79
C GLU A 65 -0.12 -20.64 16.75
N HIS A 66 -0.25 -19.68 15.83
CA HIS A 66 0.67 -18.55 15.78
C HIS A 66 0.64 -17.77 17.12
N VAL A 67 1.83 -17.55 17.70
CA VAL A 67 2.01 -16.78 18.93
C VAL A 67 2.76 -15.51 18.58
N ALA A 68 2.14 -14.37 18.83
CA ALA A 68 2.78 -13.08 18.63
C ALA A 68 3.99 -12.91 19.58
N THR A 69 5.04 -12.28 19.07
CA THR A 69 6.30 -12.06 19.82
C THR A 69 6.65 -10.56 19.85
N PRO A 70 5.82 -9.72 20.50
CA PRO A 70 6.02 -8.30 20.51
C PRO A 70 7.24 -7.87 21.32
N SER A 71 7.82 -6.72 20.97
CA SER A 71 8.92 -6.08 21.65
C SER A 71 8.50 -4.71 22.16
N ALA A 72 9.00 -4.29 23.35
CA ALA A 72 8.70 -2.98 23.90
C ALA A 72 9.25 -1.82 23.03
N ARG A 73 10.29 -2.10 22.26
CA ARG A 73 10.88 -1.24 21.23
C ARG A 73 11.37 -2.10 20.08
N VAL A 74 11.22 -1.61 18.86
CA VAL A 74 11.72 -2.27 17.65
C VAL A 74 12.97 -1.52 17.17
N GLU A 75 14.09 -2.23 16.99
CA GLU A 75 15.35 -1.63 16.53
C GLU A 75 15.81 -2.31 15.24
N CYS A 76 15.75 -1.58 14.11
CA CYS A 76 16.04 -2.12 12.80
C CYS A 76 17.17 -1.35 12.12
N GLY A 77 18.29 -2.02 11.87
CA GLY A 77 19.41 -1.50 11.07
C GLY A 77 19.38 -2.07 9.66
N SER A 78 19.87 -1.30 8.68
CA SER A 78 19.95 -1.72 7.28
C SER A 78 21.06 -2.77 7.07
N PHE A 79 22.20 -2.59 7.73
CA PHE A 79 23.40 -3.39 7.58
C PHE A 79 24.01 -3.80 8.91
N ASP A 80 23.48 -3.34 10.02
CA ASP A 80 24.08 -3.37 11.33
C ASP A 80 23.11 -3.91 12.39
N LYS A 81 23.69 -4.14 13.53
CA LYS A 81 22.97 -4.58 14.72
C LYS A 81 22.85 -3.41 15.71
N PRO A 82 21.88 -3.43 16.58
CA PRO A 82 20.97 -4.56 16.83
C PRO A 82 19.84 -4.64 15.80
N SER A 83 19.28 -5.87 15.63
CA SER A 83 18.01 -6.12 14.96
C SER A 83 17.09 -6.81 15.99
N ILE A 84 16.28 -6.01 16.69
CA ILE A 84 15.41 -6.45 17.79
C ILE A 84 13.97 -6.20 17.39
N GLY A 85 13.16 -7.26 17.35
CA GLY A 85 11.74 -7.16 17.06
C GLY A 85 11.37 -6.95 15.59
N CYS A 86 12.31 -6.66 14.67
CA CYS A 86 12.02 -6.29 13.28
C CYS A 86 11.33 -7.43 12.50
N LYS A 87 11.90 -8.62 12.50
CA LYS A 87 11.30 -9.79 11.82
C LYS A 87 10.02 -10.23 12.52
N PRO A 88 9.99 -10.41 13.87
CA PRO A 88 8.75 -10.69 14.58
C PRO A 88 7.62 -9.72 14.25
N GLU A 89 7.86 -8.41 14.26
CA GLU A 89 6.83 -7.43 13.95
C GLU A 89 6.26 -7.61 12.54
N ARG A 90 7.13 -7.79 11.53
CA ARG A 90 6.67 -8.05 10.16
C ARG A 90 5.87 -9.34 10.05
N ASP A 91 6.33 -10.42 10.68
CA ASP A 91 5.65 -11.70 10.61
C ASP A 91 4.30 -11.67 11.32
N ASP A 92 4.21 -11.01 12.48
CA ASP A 92 2.98 -10.84 13.23
C ASP A 92 1.99 -9.93 12.49
N ALA A 93 2.46 -8.84 11.86
CA ALA A 93 1.60 -7.97 11.05
C ALA A 93 1.03 -8.71 9.82
N LYS A 94 1.86 -9.51 9.15
CA LYS A 94 1.41 -10.38 8.05
C LYS A 94 0.40 -11.42 8.52
N ALA A 95 0.65 -12.06 9.67
CA ALA A 95 -0.28 -13.03 10.26
C ALA A 95 -1.61 -12.38 10.62
N ALA A 96 -1.62 -11.22 11.27
CA ALA A 96 -2.83 -10.50 11.61
C ALA A 96 -3.67 -10.17 10.36
N TYR A 97 -3.04 -9.67 9.30
CA TYR A 97 -3.74 -9.39 8.04
C TYR A 97 -4.25 -10.67 7.37
N THR A 98 -3.48 -11.74 7.37
CA THR A 98 -3.90 -13.05 6.85
C THR A 98 -5.13 -13.56 7.60
N HIS A 99 -5.13 -13.51 8.92
CA HIS A 99 -6.28 -13.90 9.74
C HIS A 99 -7.49 -12.99 9.52
N ALA A 100 -7.30 -11.69 9.37
CA ALA A 100 -8.38 -10.76 9.04
C ALA A 100 -9.03 -11.08 7.68
N LEU A 101 -8.25 -11.45 6.67
CA LEU A 101 -8.76 -11.88 5.36
C LEU A 101 -9.49 -13.22 5.44
N LEU A 102 -8.96 -14.21 6.17
CA LEU A 102 -9.62 -15.51 6.39
C LEU A 102 -10.98 -15.31 7.08
N TRP A 103 -11.04 -14.46 8.11
CA TRP A 103 -12.31 -14.06 8.69
C TRP A 103 -13.22 -13.42 7.64
N ALA A 104 -12.73 -12.41 6.94
CA ALA A 104 -13.53 -11.64 6.00
C ALA A 104 -14.11 -12.50 4.87
N TYR A 105 -13.42 -13.52 4.41
CA TYR A 105 -13.88 -14.37 3.30
C TYR A 105 -14.62 -15.63 3.75
N LEU A 106 -14.24 -16.25 4.86
CA LEU A 106 -14.79 -17.52 5.30
C LEU A 106 -15.79 -17.40 6.46
N GLY A 107 -15.76 -16.30 7.21
CA GLY A 107 -16.61 -16.10 8.39
C GLY A 107 -16.19 -16.96 9.61
N GLU A 108 -14.97 -17.48 9.60
CA GLU A 108 -14.44 -18.34 10.68
C GLU A 108 -14.02 -17.49 11.88
N GLN A 109 -14.82 -17.46 12.95
CA GLN A 109 -14.60 -16.62 14.14
C GLN A 109 -13.25 -16.82 14.82
N ALA A 110 -12.65 -18.01 14.68
CA ALA A 110 -11.33 -18.27 15.24
C ALA A 110 -10.27 -17.34 14.64
N HIS A 111 -10.36 -17.07 13.33
CA HIS A 111 -9.45 -16.15 12.65
C HIS A 111 -9.66 -14.69 13.06
N ALA A 112 -10.92 -14.26 13.24
CA ALA A 112 -11.17 -12.90 13.77
C ALA A 112 -10.52 -12.70 15.15
N ARG A 113 -10.72 -13.67 16.06
CA ARG A 113 -10.11 -13.62 17.40
C ARG A 113 -8.57 -13.66 17.35
N LYS A 114 -7.98 -14.48 16.45
CA LYS A 114 -6.53 -14.56 16.31
C LYS A 114 -5.94 -13.24 15.79
N ALA A 115 -6.59 -12.58 14.83
CA ALA A 115 -6.15 -11.27 14.38
C ALA A 115 -6.16 -10.24 15.52
N VAL A 116 -7.22 -10.20 16.34
CA VAL A 116 -7.33 -9.33 17.51
C VAL A 116 -6.23 -9.66 18.54
N GLU A 117 -6.03 -10.94 18.85
CA GLU A 117 -4.99 -11.40 19.81
C GLU A 117 -3.61 -10.88 19.41
N ILE A 118 -3.24 -11.02 18.13
CA ILE A 118 -1.93 -10.55 17.64
C ILE A 118 -1.83 -9.02 17.72
N MET A 119 -2.86 -8.30 17.28
CA MET A 119 -2.88 -6.83 17.28
C MET A 119 -2.82 -6.26 18.71
N ASP A 120 -3.60 -6.83 19.64
CA ASP A 120 -3.63 -6.39 21.04
C ASP A 120 -2.31 -6.69 21.75
N ALA A 121 -1.64 -7.82 21.44
CA ALA A 121 -0.34 -8.15 22.00
C ALA A 121 0.71 -7.08 21.66
N TRP A 122 0.73 -6.62 20.40
CA TRP A 122 1.63 -5.55 19.96
C TRP A 122 1.24 -4.19 20.56
N ALA A 123 -0.05 -3.84 20.52
CA ALA A 123 -0.53 -2.56 21.03
C ALA A 123 -0.31 -2.37 22.53
N THR A 124 -0.24 -3.46 23.30
CA THR A 124 0.04 -3.41 24.74
C THR A 124 1.53 -3.43 25.07
N THR A 125 2.38 -3.91 24.16
CA THR A 125 3.80 -4.13 24.45
C THR A 125 4.70 -3.07 23.81
N LEU A 126 4.50 -2.71 22.53
CA LEU A 126 5.32 -1.71 21.84
C LEU A 126 4.94 -0.31 22.30
N THR A 127 5.77 0.25 23.18
CA THR A 127 5.60 1.60 23.76
C THR A 127 6.78 2.53 23.49
N GLY A 128 7.88 2.01 22.95
CA GLY A 128 9.12 2.74 22.66
C GLY A 128 9.35 3.06 21.18
N GLY A 129 8.35 2.84 20.32
CA GLY A 129 8.44 3.09 18.88
C GLY A 129 9.55 2.30 18.20
N HIS A 130 10.06 2.87 17.09
CA HIS A 130 11.09 2.26 16.25
C HIS A 130 12.40 3.05 16.32
N ALA A 131 13.52 2.36 16.21
CA ALA A 131 14.84 2.94 16.29
C ALA A 131 15.79 2.34 15.24
N ASN A 132 16.99 2.90 15.17
CA ASN A 132 18.06 2.57 14.25
C ASN A 132 17.78 3.03 12.80
N SER A 133 18.73 2.78 11.89
CA SER A 133 18.75 3.39 10.55
C SER A 133 17.55 3.05 9.66
N ASN A 134 16.92 1.90 9.86
CA ASN A 134 15.77 1.45 9.06
C ASN A 134 14.41 1.68 9.74
N ALA A 135 14.38 2.38 10.87
CA ALA A 135 13.18 2.59 11.66
C ALA A 135 11.98 3.17 10.86
N PRO A 136 12.14 4.24 10.05
CA PRO A 136 11.02 4.81 9.30
C PRO A 136 10.41 3.82 8.31
N LEU A 137 11.24 3.02 7.65
CA LEU A 137 10.79 2.03 6.68
C LEU A 137 10.11 0.84 7.36
N GLN A 138 10.69 0.33 8.46
CA GLN A 138 10.09 -0.75 9.26
C GLN A 138 8.70 -0.34 9.76
N ALA A 139 8.58 0.85 10.35
CA ALA A 139 7.31 1.39 10.81
C ALA A 139 6.30 1.53 9.65
N SER A 140 6.77 1.96 8.48
CA SER A 140 5.90 2.08 7.31
C SER A 140 5.35 0.72 6.86
N TRP A 141 6.21 -0.28 6.68
CA TRP A 141 5.81 -1.61 6.21
C TRP A 141 4.80 -2.29 7.14
N THR A 142 5.03 -2.19 8.45
CA THR A 142 4.14 -2.87 9.40
C THR A 142 2.86 -2.10 9.65
N ALA A 143 2.89 -0.75 9.67
CA ALA A 143 1.67 0.07 9.77
C ALA A 143 0.69 -0.18 8.61
N GLN A 144 1.18 -0.43 7.38
CA GLN A 144 0.34 -0.79 6.24
C GLN A 144 -0.47 -2.05 6.53
N LEU A 145 0.16 -3.08 7.08
CA LEU A 145 -0.49 -4.37 7.37
C LEU A 145 -1.39 -4.29 8.61
N TRP A 146 -0.93 -3.62 9.67
CA TRP A 146 -1.72 -3.40 10.87
C TRP A 146 -3.03 -2.69 10.58
N THR A 147 -2.98 -1.63 9.79
CA THR A 147 -4.17 -0.86 9.44
C THR A 147 -5.14 -1.65 8.56
N ARG A 148 -4.66 -2.46 7.62
CA ARG A 148 -5.50 -3.34 6.79
C ARG A 148 -6.20 -4.40 7.65
N ALA A 149 -5.47 -5.05 8.56
CA ALA A 149 -6.04 -6.04 9.46
C ALA A 149 -7.08 -5.41 10.40
N ALA A 150 -6.74 -4.30 11.02
CA ALA A 150 -7.59 -3.58 11.95
C ALA A 150 -8.88 -3.07 11.29
N GLU A 151 -8.76 -2.50 10.09
CA GLU A 151 -9.90 -2.00 9.30
C GLU A 151 -10.90 -3.11 9.00
N LEU A 152 -10.42 -4.27 8.52
CA LEU A 152 -11.29 -5.41 8.24
C LEU A 152 -11.98 -5.90 9.51
N ILE A 153 -11.23 -6.11 10.60
CA ILE A 153 -11.80 -6.65 11.84
C ILE A 153 -12.79 -5.68 12.45
N ARG A 154 -12.43 -4.40 12.59
CA ARG A 154 -13.29 -3.37 13.20
C ARG A 154 -14.63 -3.24 12.50
N HIS A 155 -14.63 -3.25 11.17
CA HIS A 155 -15.83 -2.95 10.39
C HIS A 155 -16.59 -4.18 9.87
N THR A 156 -16.08 -5.40 10.12
CA THR A 156 -16.77 -6.63 9.64
C THR A 156 -16.98 -7.68 10.72
N SER A 157 -16.40 -7.52 11.93
CA SER A 157 -16.46 -8.49 13.02
C SER A 157 -16.93 -7.87 14.32
N THR A 158 -17.52 -8.67 15.18
CA THR A 158 -17.87 -8.31 16.55
C THR A 158 -16.83 -8.83 17.57
N ALA A 159 -15.73 -9.42 17.10
CA ALA A 159 -14.71 -10.01 17.97
C ALA A 159 -13.86 -8.97 18.71
N TRP A 160 -13.87 -7.73 18.27
CA TRP A 160 -13.08 -6.63 18.83
C TRP A 160 -14.01 -5.54 19.39
N PRO A 161 -13.98 -5.23 20.69
CA PRO A 161 -14.74 -4.11 21.24
C PRO A 161 -14.30 -2.79 20.59
N GLU A 162 -15.24 -1.93 20.27
CA GLU A 162 -14.96 -0.66 19.59
C GLU A 162 -13.99 0.25 20.37
N ALA A 163 -14.01 0.20 21.70
CA ALA A 163 -13.06 0.93 22.54
C ALA A 163 -11.62 0.42 22.35
N ASP A 164 -11.44 -0.88 22.15
CA ASP A 164 -10.12 -1.50 21.93
C ASP A 164 -9.62 -1.20 20.55
N ALA A 165 -10.48 -1.28 19.52
CA ALA A 165 -10.16 -0.89 18.16
C ALA A 165 -9.72 0.58 18.06
N ARG A 166 -10.38 1.49 18.80
CA ARG A 166 -9.95 2.90 18.87
C ARG A 166 -8.60 3.06 19.54
N ARG A 167 -8.36 2.38 20.69
CA ARG A 167 -7.04 2.42 21.36
C ARG A 167 -5.92 1.91 20.45
N PHE A 168 -6.20 0.91 19.60
CA PHE A 168 -5.26 0.46 18.59
C PHE A 168 -4.94 1.57 17.58
N GLY A 169 -5.92 2.35 17.15
CA GLY A 169 -5.70 3.53 16.32
C GLY A 169 -4.83 4.58 16.99
N ASP A 170 -5.12 4.90 18.26
CA ASP A 170 -4.31 5.84 19.04
C ASP A 170 -2.87 5.33 19.20
N TRP A 171 -2.67 4.04 19.39
CA TRP A 171 -1.37 3.40 19.44
C TRP A 171 -0.61 3.53 18.11
N LEU A 172 -1.25 3.30 16.97
CA LEU A 172 -0.63 3.50 15.65
C LEU A 172 -0.16 4.95 15.48
N ILE A 173 -0.99 5.92 15.86
CA ILE A 173 -0.62 7.34 15.79
C ILE A 173 0.56 7.64 16.71
N ALA A 174 0.59 7.08 17.91
CA ALA A 174 1.63 7.37 18.91
C ALA A 174 2.96 6.68 18.61
N GLN A 175 2.95 5.42 18.11
CA GLN A 175 4.16 4.61 17.98
C GLN A 175 4.71 4.52 16.56
N TYR A 176 3.91 4.82 15.51
CA TYR A 176 4.33 4.67 14.12
C TYR A 176 4.45 6.01 13.39
N LEU A 177 3.46 6.87 13.53
CA LEU A 177 3.43 8.13 12.76
C LEU A 177 4.67 9.00 12.99
N PRO A 178 5.17 9.20 14.25
CA PRO A 178 6.38 9.99 14.47
C PRO A 178 7.62 9.39 13.80
N ASP A 179 7.72 8.06 13.74
CA ASP A 179 8.86 7.37 13.14
C ASP A 179 8.82 7.46 11.60
N ILE A 180 7.64 7.32 11.00
CA ILE A 180 7.42 7.53 9.58
C ILE A 180 7.71 8.99 9.19
N ASP A 181 7.29 9.94 10.00
CA ASP A 181 7.48 11.38 9.74
C ASP A 181 8.94 11.85 9.90
N ARG A 182 9.78 11.08 10.59
CA ARG A 182 11.24 11.34 10.65
C ARG A 182 11.99 10.96 9.36
N MET A 183 11.32 10.37 8.37
CA MET A 183 11.94 10.05 7.09
C MET A 183 12.46 11.33 6.42
N GLY A 184 13.77 11.42 6.22
CA GLY A 184 14.38 12.53 5.50
C GLY A 184 13.98 12.56 4.02
N PRO A 185 14.36 13.61 3.28
CA PRO A 185 13.95 13.78 1.89
C PRO A 185 14.65 12.85 0.89
N CYS A 186 15.84 12.32 1.24
CA CYS A 186 16.72 11.58 0.33
C CYS A 186 16.68 10.03 0.40
N PRO A 187 16.07 9.34 1.37
CA PRO A 187 15.96 7.88 1.32
C PRO A 187 15.36 7.39 0.00
N GLY A 188 15.62 6.13 -0.37
CA GLY A 188 15.12 5.52 -1.61
C GLY A 188 13.61 5.71 -1.81
N GLY A 189 13.17 5.75 -3.08
CA GLY A 189 11.79 6.04 -3.42
C GLY A 189 10.78 5.09 -2.79
N ASN A 190 11.14 3.80 -2.62
CA ASN A 190 10.29 2.83 -1.94
C ASN A 190 10.00 3.21 -0.47
N TRP A 191 10.93 3.88 0.22
CA TRP A 191 10.71 4.36 1.59
C TRP A 191 9.57 5.38 1.64
N HIS A 192 9.63 6.38 0.75
CA HIS A 192 8.60 7.41 0.65
C HIS A 192 7.26 6.81 0.24
N ALA A 193 7.25 5.93 -0.75
CA ALA A 193 6.04 5.25 -1.19
C ALA A 193 5.39 4.47 -0.03
N SER A 194 6.19 3.70 0.72
CA SER A 194 5.72 2.96 1.90
C SER A 194 5.18 3.87 3.00
N GLY A 195 5.85 5.00 3.27
CA GLY A 195 5.38 5.99 4.23
C GLY A 195 4.08 6.69 3.82
N ILE A 196 3.90 6.94 2.52
CA ILE A 196 2.67 7.51 1.96
C ILE A 196 1.49 6.56 2.17
N GLU A 197 1.64 5.30 1.78
CA GLU A 197 0.59 4.29 1.99
C GLU A 197 0.25 4.12 3.47
N ALA A 198 1.26 4.00 4.33
CA ALA A 198 1.06 3.87 5.77
C ALA A 198 0.27 5.03 6.36
N ARG A 199 0.64 6.28 6.03
CA ARG A 199 -0.09 7.49 6.47
C ARG A 199 -1.52 7.53 5.94
N MET A 200 -1.71 7.20 4.66
CA MET A 200 -3.06 7.16 4.06
C MET A 200 -3.95 6.19 4.80
N ASN A 201 -3.47 4.97 5.04
CA ASN A 201 -4.20 3.94 5.76
C ASN A 201 -4.48 4.33 7.22
N MET A 202 -3.49 4.87 7.94
CA MET A 202 -3.69 5.36 9.30
C MET A 202 -4.72 6.49 9.35
N GLY A 203 -4.67 7.41 8.39
CA GLY A 203 -5.64 8.51 8.30
C GLY A 203 -7.07 8.01 8.15
N ILE A 204 -7.29 6.97 7.32
CA ILE A 204 -8.62 6.35 7.14
C ILE A 204 -9.02 5.61 8.41
N TYR A 205 -8.21 4.69 8.92
CA TYR A 205 -8.56 3.87 10.08
C TYR A 205 -8.90 4.68 11.34
N THR A 206 -8.25 5.85 11.49
CA THR A 206 -8.42 6.74 12.66
C THR A 206 -9.33 7.94 12.39
N ASP A 207 -9.99 8.00 11.23
CA ASP A 207 -10.81 9.15 10.80
C ASP A 207 -10.06 10.50 10.80
N ARG A 208 -8.73 10.46 10.59
CA ARG A 208 -7.86 11.64 10.56
C ARG A 208 -7.63 12.13 9.12
N ARG A 209 -8.51 13.03 8.68
CA ARG A 209 -8.46 13.62 7.34
C ARG A 209 -7.14 14.34 7.06
N ASP A 210 -6.59 15.02 8.04
CA ASP A 210 -5.31 15.73 7.95
C ASP A 210 -4.13 14.80 7.60
N ILE A 211 -4.09 13.59 8.16
CA ILE A 211 -3.06 12.58 7.87
C ILE A 211 -3.25 12.02 6.47
N HIS A 212 -4.49 11.67 6.11
CA HIS A 212 -4.84 11.17 4.78
C HIS A 212 -4.50 12.17 3.68
N ASP A 213 -4.94 13.41 3.80
CA ASP A 213 -4.80 14.42 2.75
C ASP A 213 -3.33 14.81 2.54
N ARG A 214 -2.52 14.81 3.61
CA ARG A 214 -1.07 14.94 3.51
C ARG A 214 -0.47 13.79 2.69
N ALA A 215 -0.89 12.56 2.93
CA ALA A 215 -0.41 11.40 2.17
C ALA A 215 -0.80 11.48 0.68
N VAL A 216 -2.00 11.98 0.37
CA VAL A 216 -2.45 12.24 -1.02
C VAL A 216 -1.56 13.30 -1.69
N ALA A 217 -1.26 14.39 -1.00
CA ALA A 217 -0.38 15.45 -1.52
C ALA A 217 1.06 14.91 -1.75
N ASP A 218 1.59 14.13 -0.80
CA ASP A 218 2.90 13.50 -0.92
C ASP A 218 2.94 12.52 -2.11
N TRP A 219 1.89 11.75 -2.33
CA TRP A 219 1.79 10.82 -3.46
C TRP A 219 1.91 11.56 -4.80
N HIS A 220 1.20 12.69 -4.97
CA HIS A 220 1.26 13.50 -6.19
C HIS A 220 2.67 14.05 -6.48
N THR A 221 3.43 14.36 -5.45
CA THR A 221 4.78 14.91 -5.61
C THR A 221 5.85 13.83 -5.75
N ARG A 222 5.65 12.66 -5.14
CA ARG A 222 6.69 11.61 -5.08
C ARG A 222 6.63 10.62 -6.25
N LEU A 223 5.46 10.23 -6.74
CA LEU A 223 5.38 9.31 -7.87
C LEU A 223 6.12 9.82 -9.12
N PRO A 224 6.01 11.11 -9.54
CA PRO A 224 6.76 11.62 -10.68
C PRO A 224 8.28 11.64 -10.49
N THR A 225 8.78 11.68 -9.27
CA THR A 225 10.23 11.58 -9.00
C THR A 225 10.72 10.14 -8.94
N TYR A 226 9.80 9.18 -8.83
CA TYR A 226 10.11 7.75 -8.72
C TYR A 226 9.97 6.99 -10.04
N VAL A 227 8.98 7.32 -10.86
CA VAL A 227 8.77 6.72 -12.18
C VAL A 227 8.96 7.79 -13.26
N TYR A 228 9.89 7.56 -14.17
CA TYR A 228 10.18 8.47 -15.28
C TYR A 228 9.16 8.35 -16.42
N LEU A 229 8.78 9.49 -16.98
CA LEU A 229 8.12 9.60 -18.28
C LEU A 229 8.83 10.65 -19.15
N PRO A 230 8.81 10.54 -20.50
CA PRO A 230 9.44 11.51 -21.40
C PRO A 230 8.96 12.96 -21.23
N VAL A 231 7.75 13.17 -20.70
CA VAL A 231 7.22 14.50 -20.37
C VAL A 231 8.00 15.22 -19.27
N ASP A 232 8.78 14.48 -18.47
CA ASP A 232 9.63 15.04 -17.41
C ASP A 232 10.88 15.73 -17.99
N GLY A 233 11.19 15.54 -19.26
CA GLY A 233 12.39 16.04 -19.94
C GLY A 233 13.43 14.93 -20.17
N SER A 234 14.68 15.32 -20.37
CA SER A 234 15.78 14.37 -20.63
C SER A 234 16.27 13.62 -19.39
N THR A 235 15.90 14.07 -18.21
CA THR A 235 16.24 13.49 -16.90
C THR A 235 15.01 13.37 -16.01
N PRO A 236 15.01 12.45 -15.05
CA PRO A 236 13.94 12.37 -14.06
C PRO A 236 13.78 13.67 -13.27
N LEU A 237 12.57 13.90 -12.75
CA LEU A 237 12.31 15.05 -11.88
C LEU A 237 13.12 14.94 -10.58
N PRO A 238 13.70 16.06 -10.10
CA PRO A 238 14.42 16.07 -8.85
C PRO A 238 13.49 15.82 -7.66
N ARG A 239 13.99 15.12 -6.66
CA ARG A 239 13.24 14.85 -5.44
C ARG A 239 13.24 16.10 -4.55
N PRO A 240 12.07 16.63 -4.16
CA PRO A 240 11.98 17.84 -3.35
C PRO A 240 12.76 17.72 -2.03
N GLY A 241 13.62 18.70 -1.75
CA GLY A 241 14.43 18.77 -0.53
C GLY A 241 15.60 17.80 -0.46
N CYS A 242 15.93 17.10 -1.56
CA CYS A 242 17.08 16.21 -1.63
C CYS A 242 18.14 16.76 -2.60
N ASP A 243 19.33 17.04 -2.10
CA ASP A 243 20.46 17.56 -2.89
C ASP A 243 21.35 16.45 -3.49
N THR A 244 20.99 15.18 -3.27
CA THR A 244 21.72 14.05 -3.87
C THR A 244 21.56 14.07 -5.38
N PRO A 245 22.65 13.97 -6.16
CA PRO A 245 22.59 13.95 -7.62
C PRO A 245 21.65 12.85 -8.15
N ILE A 246 20.88 13.16 -9.19
CA ILE A 246 19.93 12.22 -9.82
C ILE A 246 20.63 10.92 -10.22
N GLU A 247 21.82 10.99 -10.81
CA GLU A 247 22.60 9.82 -11.18
C GLU A 247 22.87 8.88 -10.00
N THR A 248 23.14 9.43 -8.82
CA THR A 248 23.31 8.64 -7.59
C THR A 248 22.00 8.02 -7.14
N LEU A 249 20.91 8.80 -7.13
CA LEU A 249 19.57 8.30 -6.76
C LEU A 249 19.08 7.19 -7.70
N TRP A 250 19.43 7.29 -9.00
CA TRP A 250 19.06 6.32 -10.03
C TRP A 250 20.11 5.22 -10.27
N PHE A 251 21.01 5.00 -9.31
CA PHE A 251 22.01 3.91 -9.32
C PHE A 251 22.89 3.88 -10.58
N GLY A 252 23.27 5.06 -11.08
CA GLY A 252 24.10 5.22 -12.27
C GLY A 252 23.38 5.05 -13.61
N GLN A 253 22.06 4.95 -13.62
CA GLN A 253 21.27 4.88 -14.86
C GLN A 253 21.14 6.28 -15.47
N THR A 254 21.60 6.43 -16.72
CA THR A 254 21.58 7.72 -17.43
C THR A 254 20.72 7.73 -18.68
N VAL A 255 20.43 6.56 -19.25
CA VAL A 255 19.50 6.43 -20.39
C VAL A 255 18.09 6.18 -19.85
N MET A 256 17.19 7.12 -20.07
CA MET A 256 15.84 7.05 -19.53
C MET A 256 14.85 6.48 -20.55
N ALA A 257 13.90 5.70 -20.08
CA ALA A 257 12.79 5.15 -20.84
C ALA A 257 11.50 5.28 -20.04
N ALA A 258 10.37 5.46 -20.72
CA ALA A 258 9.06 5.54 -20.06
C ALA A 258 8.82 4.33 -19.16
N GLY A 259 8.43 4.56 -17.93
CA GLY A 259 8.16 3.53 -16.93
C GLY A 259 9.38 3.07 -16.13
N LEU A 260 10.59 3.50 -16.47
CA LEU A 260 11.77 3.21 -15.65
C LEU A 260 11.58 3.81 -14.24
N ALA A 261 11.78 3.01 -13.20
CA ALA A 261 11.70 3.45 -11.82
C ALA A 261 13.09 3.75 -11.23
N GLU A 262 13.15 4.63 -10.25
CA GLU A 262 14.40 5.07 -9.61
C GLU A 262 15.28 3.90 -9.16
N GLU A 263 14.68 2.87 -8.56
CA GLU A 263 15.43 1.75 -7.97
C GLU A 263 15.62 0.55 -8.93
N THR A 264 15.23 0.67 -10.20
CA THR A 264 15.33 -0.42 -11.19
C THR A 264 16.77 -0.98 -11.27
N CYS A 265 17.76 -0.11 -11.24
CA CYS A 265 19.18 -0.52 -11.32
C CYS A 265 19.84 -0.78 -9.95
N ARG A 266 19.12 -0.59 -8.87
CA ARG A 266 19.46 -1.13 -7.56
C ARG A 266 19.13 -2.62 -7.53
N ASP A 267 17.87 -2.94 -7.58
CA ASP A 267 17.28 -4.26 -7.77
C ASP A 267 15.74 -4.13 -7.94
N LEU A 268 15.12 -5.13 -8.56
CA LEU A 268 13.67 -5.10 -8.80
C LEU A 268 12.85 -5.44 -7.56
N GLU A 269 13.43 -5.99 -6.50
CA GLU A 269 12.75 -6.19 -5.24
C GLU A 269 12.42 -4.84 -4.57
N HIS A 270 13.36 -3.90 -4.53
CA HIS A 270 13.10 -2.54 -4.02
C HIS A 270 12.16 -1.76 -4.95
N THR A 271 12.30 -1.96 -6.26
CA THR A 271 11.33 -1.42 -7.23
C THR A 271 9.92 -1.93 -6.95
N ALA A 272 9.77 -3.23 -6.67
CA ALA A 272 8.49 -3.83 -6.29
C ALA A 272 7.90 -3.21 -5.02
N TYR A 273 8.71 -2.96 -3.99
CA TYR A 273 8.24 -2.29 -2.77
C TYR A 273 7.65 -0.90 -3.06
N GLY A 274 8.32 -0.12 -3.89
CA GLY A 274 7.85 1.21 -4.27
C GLY A 274 6.58 1.17 -5.11
N LEU A 275 6.57 0.35 -6.17
CA LEU A 275 5.40 0.21 -7.06
C LEU A 275 4.18 -0.32 -6.31
N ALA A 276 4.36 -1.35 -5.44
CA ALA A 276 3.27 -1.86 -4.61
C ALA A 276 2.64 -0.77 -3.77
N ALA A 277 3.46 0.01 -3.05
CA ALA A 277 2.96 1.04 -2.16
C ALA A 277 2.23 2.17 -2.91
N PHE A 278 2.72 2.60 -4.09
CA PHE A 278 2.02 3.58 -4.91
C PHE A 278 0.70 3.05 -5.47
N LEU A 279 0.65 1.79 -5.91
CA LEU A 279 -0.57 1.14 -6.40
C LEU A 279 -1.59 0.94 -5.27
N ASN A 280 -1.15 0.47 -4.11
CA ASN A 280 -1.99 0.27 -2.93
C ASN A 280 -2.61 1.58 -2.45
N ALA A 281 -1.80 2.65 -2.38
CA ALA A 281 -2.30 3.98 -2.02
C ALA A 281 -3.32 4.50 -3.03
N ALA A 282 -3.08 4.29 -4.33
CA ALA A 282 -4.02 4.71 -5.37
C ALA A 282 -5.34 3.92 -5.31
N GLU A 283 -5.30 2.61 -5.05
CA GLU A 283 -6.51 1.79 -4.89
C GLU A 283 -7.29 2.20 -3.63
N THR A 284 -6.59 2.37 -2.50
CA THR A 284 -7.21 2.86 -1.27
C THR A 284 -7.86 4.24 -1.48
N ASN A 285 -7.16 5.17 -2.12
CA ASN A 285 -7.71 6.49 -2.44
C ASN A 285 -8.93 6.41 -3.38
N ARG A 286 -8.93 5.49 -4.36
CA ARG A 286 -10.09 5.25 -5.24
C ARG A 286 -11.33 4.81 -4.43
N LEU A 287 -11.15 3.91 -3.46
CA LEU A 287 -12.24 3.46 -2.59
C LEU A 287 -12.83 4.61 -1.75
N GLN A 288 -12.01 5.61 -1.45
CA GLN A 288 -12.41 6.83 -0.76
C GLN A 288 -12.96 7.91 -1.71
N GLY A 289 -13.18 7.59 -2.98
CA GLY A 289 -13.68 8.54 -3.99
C GLY A 289 -12.63 9.49 -4.55
N GLY A 290 -11.35 9.24 -4.27
CA GLY A 290 -10.24 10.06 -4.78
C GLY A 290 -9.82 9.72 -6.21
N SER A 291 -8.91 10.49 -6.76
CA SER A 291 -8.57 10.52 -8.19
C SER A 291 -7.08 10.27 -8.51
N LEU A 292 -6.34 9.57 -7.64
CA LEU A 292 -4.91 9.33 -7.86
C LEU A 292 -4.63 8.57 -9.16
N TYR A 293 -5.42 7.56 -9.48
CA TYR A 293 -5.30 6.83 -10.74
C TYR A 293 -5.53 7.72 -11.96
N GLN A 294 -6.54 8.60 -11.92
CA GLN A 294 -6.82 9.53 -13.02
C GLN A 294 -5.72 10.56 -13.20
N ALA A 295 -5.11 10.99 -12.09
CA ALA A 295 -4.11 12.04 -12.12
C ALA A 295 -2.77 11.60 -12.72
N GLN A 296 -2.31 10.38 -12.41
CA GLN A 296 -0.98 9.91 -12.81
C GLN A 296 -0.94 8.40 -13.12
N GLY A 297 -2.06 7.79 -13.48
CA GLY A 297 -2.13 6.37 -13.81
C GLY A 297 -1.25 5.96 -14.98
N GLU A 298 -1.00 6.87 -15.94
CA GLU A 298 -0.09 6.63 -17.06
C GLU A 298 1.32 6.22 -16.57
N ARG A 299 1.84 6.84 -15.49
CA ARG A 299 3.14 6.47 -14.91
C ARG A 299 3.13 5.07 -14.32
N LEU A 300 2.06 4.71 -13.62
CA LEU A 300 1.91 3.37 -13.04
C LEU A 300 1.81 2.31 -14.13
N VAL A 301 1.00 2.54 -15.18
CA VAL A 301 0.89 1.66 -16.34
C VAL A 301 2.24 1.51 -17.03
N ALA A 302 2.92 2.62 -17.32
CA ALA A 302 4.23 2.59 -17.96
C ALA A 302 5.24 1.78 -17.12
N ALA A 303 5.24 1.93 -15.78
CA ALA A 303 6.14 1.18 -14.91
C ALA A 303 5.82 -0.32 -14.89
N MET A 304 4.54 -0.69 -14.83
CA MET A 304 4.12 -2.09 -14.86
C MET A 304 4.55 -2.77 -16.16
N GLU A 305 4.22 -2.18 -17.30
CA GLU A 305 4.55 -2.72 -18.62
C GLU A 305 6.06 -2.74 -18.89
N PHE A 306 6.79 -1.67 -18.50
CA PHE A 306 8.23 -1.60 -18.70
C PHE A 306 8.97 -2.72 -17.97
N HIS A 307 8.69 -2.92 -16.68
CA HIS A 307 9.44 -3.91 -15.89
C HIS A 307 9.11 -5.34 -16.31
N THR A 308 7.85 -5.61 -16.63
CA THR A 308 7.45 -6.95 -17.08
C THR A 308 7.93 -7.27 -18.51
N ASP A 309 7.97 -6.28 -19.44
CA ASP A 309 8.63 -6.43 -20.74
C ASP A 309 10.13 -6.74 -20.56
N MET A 310 10.83 -5.96 -19.73
CA MET A 310 12.28 -6.17 -19.54
C MET A 310 12.59 -7.53 -18.90
N LEU A 311 11.76 -8.01 -17.99
CA LEU A 311 11.91 -9.33 -17.36
C LEU A 311 11.58 -10.48 -18.33
N ALA A 312 10.71 -10.28 -19.31
CA ALA A 312 10.37 -11.29 -20.31
C ALA A 312 11.46 -11.46 -21.39
N ARG A 313 12.40 -10.52 -21.49
CA ARG A 313 13.44 -10.54 -22.52
C ARG A 313 14.52 -11.57 -22.20
N PRO A 314 14.99 -12.34 -23.19
CA PRO A 314 16.10 -13.29 -22.98
C PRO A 314 17.43 -12.62 -22.68
N VAL A 315 17.58 -11.34 -23.06
CA VAL A 315 18.77 -10.51 -22.80
C VAL A 315 18.33 -9.12 -22.40
N VAL A 316 18.79 -8.65 -21.25
CA VAL A 316 18.59 -7.27 -20.82
C VAL A 316 19.40 -6.33 -21.73
N PRO A 317 18.79 -5.27 -22.30
CA PRO A 317 19.50 -4.32 -23.13
C PRO A 317 20.72 -3.71 -22.42
N ALA A 318 21.85 -3.55 -23.13
CA ALA A 318 23.10 -3.05 -22.53
C ALA A 318 22.97 -1.66 -21.87
N TRP A 319 22.06 -0.84 -22.37
CA TRP A 319 21.80 0.50 -21.82
C TRP A 319 21.05 0.48 -20.47
N LEU A 320 20.30 -0.60 -20.17
CA LEU A 320 19.53 -0.74 -18.94
C LEU A 320 20.37 -1.43 -17.87
N CYS A 321 20.70 -0.72 -16.80
CA CYS A 321 21.43 -1.26 -15.65
C CYS A 321 22.70 -2.02 -16.05
N LYS A 322 23.41 -1.53 -17.08
CA LYS A 322 24.61 -2.16 -17.65
C LYS A 322 24.36 -3.60 -18.12
N GLY A 323 23.17 -3.86 -18.67
CA GLY A 323 22.79 -5.17 -19.22
C GLY A 323 22.38 -6.22 -18.17
N LYS A 324 22.06 -5.81 -16.94
CA LYS A 324 21.69 -6.75 -15.87
C LYS A 324 20.58 -6.22 -14.99
N LEU A 325 19.50 -6.99 -14.83
CA LEU A 325 18.52 -6.79 -13.77
C LEU A 325 18.77 -7.79 -12.63
N VAL A 326 18.50 -7.36 -11.40
CA VAL A 326 18.64 -8.17 -10.19
C VAL A 326 17.26 -8.35 -9.57
N SER A 327 16.92 -9.58 -9.19
CA SER A 327 15.59 -9.95 -8.69
C SER A 327 14.46 -9.75 -9.71
N ASP A 328 13.22 -9.76 -9.26
CA ASP A 328 12.02 -9.54 -10.06
C ASP A 328 11.00 -8.66 -9.30
N VAL A 329 9.91 -8.30 -9.96
CA VAL A 329 8.86 -7.46 -9.37
C VAL A 329 7.86 -8.24 -8.50
N ARG A 330 8.07 -9.52 -8.30
CA ARG A 330 7.24 -10.37 -7.43
C ARG A 330 5.74 -10.28 -7.72
N GLY A 331 4.89 -10.35 -6.69
CA GLY A 331 3.43 -10.30 -6.79
C GLY A 331 2.81 -8.90 -6.83
N THR A 332 3.59 -7.87 -7.08
CA THR A 332 3.24 -6.45 -6.89
C THR A 332 2.11 -5.92 -7.77
N LEU A 333 1.83 -6.55 -8.92
CA LEU A 333 1.13 -5.90 -10.03
C LEU A 333 -0.38 -6.19 -10.11
N GLU A 334 -0.90 -7.09 -9.28
CA GLU A 334 -2.31 -7.51 -9.32
C GLU A 334 -3.30 -6.35 -9.12
N ILE A 335 -3.02 -5.45 -8.17
CA ILE A 335 -3.92 -4.34 -7.83
C ILE A 335 -4.00 -3.37 -9.01
N GLY A 336 -2.85 -2.99 -9.57
CA GLY A 336 -2.80 -2.14 -10.76
C GLY A 336 -3.46 -2.79 -11.96
N TYR A 337 -3.19 -4.07 -12.21
CA TYR A 337 -3.81 -4.81 -13.31
C TYR A 337 -5.33 -4.88 -13.15
N SER A 338 -5.83 -5.18 -11.95
CA SER A 338 -7.26 -5.18 -11.66
C SER A 338 -7.92 -3.83 -11.96
N HIS A 339 -7.23 -2.73 -11.68
CA HIS A 339 -7.77 -1.41 -11.99
C HIS A 339 -7.72 -1.09 -13.48
N PHE A 340 -6.52 -1.10 -14.09
CA PHE A 340 -6.34 -0.62 -15.46
C PHE A 340 -6.91 -1.59 -16.49
N ALA A 341 -6.61 -2.87 -16.40
CA ALA A 341 -7.15 -3.87 -17.32
C ALA A 341 -8.57 -4.30 -16.89
N GLY A 342 -8.74 -4.76 -15.67
CA GLY A 342 -10.00 -5.35 -15.23
C GLY A 342 -11.18 -4.37 -15.20
N ARG A 343 -10.98 -3.12 -14.75
CA ARG A 343 -12.06 -2.12 -14.65
C ARG A 343 -12.14 -1.19 -15.86
N LEU A 344 -10.98 -0.78 -16.42
CA LEU A 344 -10.93 0.20 -17.51
C LEU A 344 -10.77 -0.43 -18.89
N GLY A 345 -10.52 -1.73 -18.99
CA GLY A 345 -10.32 -2.43 -20.26
C GLY A 345 -9.03 -2.03 -21.00
N GLN A 346 -8.05 -1.44 -20.27
CA GLN A 346 -6.78 -1.05 -20.86
C GLN A 346 -5.90 -2.28 -21.09
N ALA A 347 -5.35 -2.44 -22.28
CA ALA A 347 -4.43 -3.54 -22.59
C ALA A 347 -3.10 -3.34 -21.85
N LEU A 348 -2.68 -4.36 -21.09
CA LEU A 348 -1.39 -4.46 -20.42
C LEU A 348 -0.77 -5.84 -20.70
N PRO A 349 -0.32 -6.09 -21.95
CA PRO A 349 0.04 -7.44 -22.39
C PRO A 349 1.25 -8.02 -21.66
N HIS A 350 2.28 -7.21 -21.33
CA HIS A 350 3.45 -7.71 -20.63
C HIS A 350 3.12 -8.03 -19.15
N THR A 351 2.33 -7.18 -18.50
CA THR A 351 1.83 -7.43 -17.16
C THR A 351 0.92 -8.64 -17.11
N ALA A 352 0.02 -8.81 -18.10
CA ALA A 352 -0.84 -10.00 -18.19
C ALA A 352 -0.02 -11.29 -18.30
N ALA A 353 0.99 -11.31 -19.18
CA ALA A 353 1.88 -12.47 -19.34
C ALA A 353 2.67 -12.77 -18.05
N TRP A 354 3.15 -11.74 -17.35
CA TRP A 354 3.82 -11.89 -16.05
C TRP A 354 2.89 -12.52 -15.02
N LEU A 355 1.68 -12.00 -14.86
CA LEU A 355 0.69 -12.52 -13.92
C LEU A 355 0.28 -13.95 -14.24
N ALA A 356 0.11 -14.29 -15.52
CA ALA A 356 -0.20 -15.67 -15.95
C ALA A 356 0.85 -16.67 -15.46
N ALA A 357 2.12 -16.28 -15.46
CA ALA A 357 3.24 -17.13 -15.03
C ALA A 357 3.44 -17.21 -13.52
N HIS A 358 2.93 -16.21 -12.76
CA HIS A 358 3.27 -16.06 -11.33
C HIS A 358 2.07 -16.13 -10.38
N ARG A 359 0.86 -16.40 -10.86
CA ARG A 359 -0.34 -16.59 -10.04
C ARG A 359 -0.42 -18.03 -9.46
N PRO A 360 -0.91 -18.19 -8.22
CA PRO A 360 -1.22 -17.12 -7.28
C PRO A 360 0.07 -16.50 -6.74
N SER A 361 0.14 -15.19 -6.73
CA SER A 361 1.33 -14.51 -6.25
C SER A 361 1.53 -14.76 -4.75
N GLN A 362 2.74 -15.20 -4.42
CA GLN A 362 3.21 -15.24 -3.04
C GLN A 362 3.91 -13.90 -2.80
N GLY A 363 3.22 -13.03 -2.07
CA GLY A 363 3.77 -11.74 -1.71
C GLY A 363 4.51 -11.77 -0.38
N ASP A 364 5.13 -10.67 -0.05
CA ASP A 364 5.73 -10.39 1.24
C ASP A 364 5.49 -8.92 1.60
N PHE A 365 5.77 -8.52 2.85
CA PHE A 365 5.55 -7.15 3.30
C PHE A 365 4.12 -6.66 2.99
N HIS A 366 3.99 -5.51 2.33
CA HIS A 366 2.74 -4.83 2.02
C HIS A 366 2.10 -5.25 0.67
N PHE A 367 2.63 -6.25 -0.01
CA PHE A 367 2.04 -6.89 -1.18
C PHE A 367 1.81 -8.39 -0.88
N LEU A 368 0.73 -8.67 -0.18
CA LEU A 368 0.41 -9.98 0.37
C LEU A 368 -1.02 -10.39 0.00
N TRP A 369 -1.17 -11.57 -0.60
CA TRP A 369 -2.46 -12.17 -1.00
C TRP A 369 -3.22 -11.44 -2.13
N GLU A 370 -2.52 -10.69 -2.97
CA GLU A 370 -3.17 -9.81 -3.94
C GLU A 370 -3.92 -10.57 -5.03
N THR A 371 -3.49 -11.77 -5.43
CA THR A 371 -4.28 -12.62 -6.35
C THR A 371 -5.63 -12.99 -5.74
N LEU A 372 -5.70 -13.26 -4.44
CA LEU A 372 -6.98 -13.52 -3.78
C LEU A 372 -7.84 -12.28 -3.70
N THR A 373 -7.27 -11.15 -3.27
CA THR A 373 -8.03 -9.92 -3.03
C THR A 373 -8.42 -9.21 -4.32
N HIS A 374 -7.50 -9.08 -5.28
CA HIS A 374 -7.66 -8.26 -6.49
C HIS A 374 -7.56 -9.02 -7.81
N GLY A 375 -7.08 -10.27 -7.82
CA GLY A 375 -6.93 -11.03 -9.06
C GLY A 375 -8.22 -11.04 -9.88
N SER A 376 -8.11 -10.69 -11.15
CA SER A 376 -9.19 -10.67 -12.15
C SER A 376 -8.82 -11.53 -13.36
N ALA A 377 -9.76 -11.78 -14.26
CA ALA A 377 -9.45 -12.43 -15.54
C ALA A 377 -8.34 -11.63 -16.25
N LEU A 378 -7.43 -12.36 -16.91
CA LEU A 378 -6.45 -11.73 -17.79
C LEU A 378 -7.13 -11.37 -19.10
N ILE A 379 -6.86 -10.18 -19.61
CA ILE A 379 -7.35 -9.69 -20.90
C ILE A 379 -6.21 -9.90 -21.88
N GLU A 380 -6.49 -10.70 -22.92
CA GLU A 380 -5.55 -10.98 -24.03
C GLU A 380 -5.40 -9.78 -24.96
#